data_5ff50cee11d0964b76161a0031137655
#
_entry.id   5ff50cee11d0964b76161a0031137655
#
_cell.length_a   1.000
_cell.length_b   1.000
_cell.length_c   1.000
_cell.angle_alpha   90.00
_cell.angle_beta   90.00
_cell.angle_gamma   90.00
#
_symmetry.space_group_name_H-M   'P 1'
#
loop_
_entity.id
_entity.type
_entity.pdbx_description
1 polymer ?
#
loop_
_entity_poly.entity_id
_entity_poly.type
_entity_poly.pdbx_seq_one_letter_code
_entity_poly.pdbx_strand_id
1 'polypeptide(L)'
;MIQIRNESYKETLKGFSDGYVNLVITSPPYNMTKRKGGNADTGRYDVYQDWKTEEEYLDFTMSLFNELERAMSQDGVILYNFSYSIENPSLPYKLVAEIEKRSSWRLVDTICWEKTCGLPFPANKYRLSRKWEFIWVFCRESHIDNFFIDKGISKVSEKTGQIYYNVYYNIIKAKNNDCATPKLNQATFSSQLVVDLLNIYGGWGEDFIVYDPFMGTGTTAVGCLKSEKKPSCIGSEISKAQCDYAEERIKQFLAN
;
A
#
# COMPACT_ATOMS: atom_id res chain seq x y z
N MET A 1 -18.48 3.50 -2.56
CA MET A 1 -18.58 2.21 -3.32
C MET A 1 -17.35 1.34 -3.07
N ILE A 2 -17.51 0.00 -2.88
CA ILE A 2 -16.37 -0.94 -2.78
C ILE A 2 -16.51 -1.98 -3.90
N GLN A 3 -15.45 -2.24 -4.64
CA GLN A 3 -15.42 -3.21 -5.74
C GLN A 3 -14.13 -4.04 -5.70
N ILE A 4 -14.25 -5.36 -5.67
CA ILE A 4 -13.14 -6.30 -5.85
C ILE A 4 -13.26 -6.91 -7.25
N ARG A 5 -12.18 -6.88 -8.01
CA ARG A 5 -12.10 -7.44 -9.36
C ARG A 5 -11.15 -8.62 -9.37
N ASN A 6 -11.68 -9.81 -9.72
CA ASN A 6 -10.84 -10.99 -9.88
C ASN A 6 -10.13 -10.99 -11.23
N GLU A 7 -9.18 -10.11 -11.37
CA GLU A 7 -8.37 -9.91 -12.58
C GLU A 7 -7.05 -9.25 -12.23
N SER A 8 -6.12 -9.23 -13.17
CA SER A 8 -4.85 -8.53 -12.97
C SER A 8 -5.04 -7.02 -12.94
N TYR A 9 -4.16 -6.30 -12.25
CA TYR A 9 -4.17 -4.83 -12.26
C TYR A 9 -4.11 -4.26 -13.69
N LYS A 10 -3.46 -4.95 -14.62
CA LYS A 10 -3.38 -4.52 -16.03
C LYS A 10 -4.75 -4.50 -16.69
N GLU A 11 -5.56 -5.52 -16.46
CA GLU A 11 -6.91 -5.58 -17.02
C GLU A 11 -7.82 -4.53 -16.37
N THR A 12 -7.76 -4.38 -15.06
CA THR A 12 -8.51 -3.35 -14.35
C THR A 12 -8.16 -1.94 -14.84
N LEU A 13 -6.86 -1.61 -14.93
CA LEU A 13 -6.40 -0.28 -15.33
C LEU A 13 -6.78 0.07 -16.78
N LYS A 14 -6.85 -0.89 -17.70
CA LYS A 14 -7.36 -0.67 -19.06
C LYS A 14 -8.81 -0.16 -19.08
N GLY A 15 -9.63 -0.58 -18.11
CA GLY A 15 -11.01 -0.14 -17.97
C GLY A 15 -11.21 1.23 -17.32
N PHE A 16 -10.17 1.82 -16.77
CA PHE A 16 -10.24 3.16 -16.16
C PHE A 16 -10.07 4.26 -17.21
N SER A 17 -10.84 5.33 -17.05
CA SER A 17 -10.58 6.58 -17.76
C SER A 17 -9.31 7.25 -17.26
N ASP A 18 -8.77 8.16 -18.04
CA ASP A 18 -7.62 8.97 -17.63
C ASP A 18 -7.97 9.79 -16.39
N GLY A 19 -7.06 9.82 -15.42
CA GLY A 19 -7.23 10.59 -14.19
C GLY A 19 -8.29 10.07 -13.21
N TYR A 20 -8.76 8.82 -13.38
CA TYR A 20 -9.86 8.27 -12.57
C TYR A 20 -9.49 8.00 -11.10
N VAL A 21 -8.24 7.61 -10.82
CA VAL A 21 -7.77 7.21 -9.49
C VAL A 21 -7.13 8.41 -8.77
N ASN A 22 -7.51 8.66 -7.53
CA ASN A 22 -6.93 9.74 -6.71
C ASN A 22 -5.80 9.24 -5.80
N LEU A 23 -5.92 8.03 -5.27
CA LEU A 23 -4.96 7.49 -4.32
C LEU A 23 -4.74 5.99 -4.57
N VAL A 24 -3.49 5.58 -4.64
CA VAL A 24 -3.11 4.17 -4.58
C VAL A 24 -2.57 3.85 -3.19
N ILE A 25 -3.11 2.81 -2.55
CA ILE A 25 -2.57 2.22 -1.32
C ILE A 25 -2.32 0.75 -1.60
N THR A 26 -1.07 0.32 -1.62
CA THR A 26 -0.77 -1.04 -2.05
C THR A 26 0.47 -1.63 -1.38
N SER A 27 0.47 -2.95 -1.28
CA SER A 27 1.59 -3.77 -0.85
C SER A 27 1.80 -4.90 -1.87
N PRO A 28 2.66 -4.70 -2.87
CA PRO A 28 2.92 -5.71 -3.89
C PRO A 28 3.64 -6.94 -3.31
N PRO A 29 3.71 -8.04 -4.04
CA PRO A 29 4.63 -9.13 -3.70
C PRO A 29 6.08 -8.60 -3.61
N TYR A 30 6.81 -8.92 -2.53
CA TYR A 30 8.13 -8.30 -2.24
C TYR A 30 9.32 -9.02 -2.88
N ASN A 31 9.10 -9.97 -3.77
CA ASN A 31 10.15 -10.78 -4.39
C ASN A 31 11.10 -11.44 -3.37
N MET A 32 10.53 -12.03 -2.35
CA MET A 32 11.32 -12.66 -1.28
C MET A 32 11.94 -13.95 -1.77
N THR A 33 13.22 -14.12 -1.52
CA THR A 33 13.95 -15.34 -1.93
C THR A 33 13.45 -16.58 -1.22
N LYS A 34 13.57 -17.73 -1.91
CA LYS A 34 13.24 -19.06 -1.37
C LYS A 34 14.11 -19.36 -0.16
N ARG A 35 13.53 -19.66 0.99
CA ARG A 35 14.30 -20.05 2.18
C ARG A 35 15.00 -21.38 1.92
N LYS A 36 16.33 -21.42 2.07
CA LYS A 36 17.08 -22.68 2.08
C LYS A 36 16.59 -23.52 3.27
N GLY A 37 16.07 -24.72 3.01
CA GLY A 37 15.60 -25.67 4.03
C GLY A 37 14.15 -25.54 4.46
N GLY A 38 13.35 -24.65 3.88
CA GLY A 38 11.90 -24.66 4.01
C GLY A 38 11.27 -25.67 3.05
N ASN A 39 10.12 -26.25 3.41
CA ASN A 39 9.36 -27.06 2.47
C ASN A 39 9.12 -26.23 1.20
N ALA A 40 9.52 -26.77 0.06
CA ALA A 40 9.56 -26.09 -1.23
C ALA A 40 8.19 -25.59 -1.72
N ASP A 41 7.11 -26.01 -1.05
CA ASP A 41 5.72 -25.86 -1.47
C ASP A 41 4.93 -24.79 -0.71
N THR A 42 5.51 -24.10 0.26
CA THR A 42 4.82 -23.02 0.96
C THR A 42 5.17 -21.68 0.31
N GLY A 43 4.63 -21.44 -0.90
CA GLY A 43 4.52 -20.12 -1.47
C GLY A 43 3.76 -19.21 -0.48
N ARG A 44 4.13 -17.93 -0.39
CA ARG A 44 3.37 -16.94 0.42
C ARG A 44 2.03 -16.60 -0.20
N TYR A 45 1.90 -16.89 -1.47
CA TYR A 45 0.75 -16.61 -2.31
C TYR A 45 0.33 -17.89 -3.02
N ASP A 46 -0.95 -18.07 -3.24
CA ASP A 46 -1.53 -19.25 -3.89
C ASP A 46 -1.35 -19.24 -5.42
N VAL A 47 -1.25 -18.10 -6.06
CA VAL A 47 -1.16 -17.95 -7.52
C VAL A 47 0.12 -17.27 -7.99
N TYR A 48 0.69 -16.36 -7.18
CA TYR A 48 1.87 -15.60 -7.56
C TYR A 48 3.16 -16.29 -7.11
N GLN A 49 4.13 -16.38 -8.04
CA GLN A 49 5.48 -16.89 -7.72
C GLN A 49 6.41 -15.71 -7.46
N ASP A 50 6.93 -15.64 -6.23
CA ASP A 50 8.13 -14.86 -5.91
C ASP A 50 9.35 -15.43 -6.70
N TRP A 51 10.53 -14.94 -6.46
CA TRP A 51 11.84 -15.42 -6.99
C TRP A 51 12.16 -14.98 -8.41
N LYS A 52 11.64 -13.85 -8.82
CA LYS A 52 12.11 -13.16 -10.02
C LYS A 52 13.56 -12.72 -9.85
N THR A 53 14.29 -12.62 -10.93
CA THR A 53 15.56 -11.90 -10.94
C THR A 53 15.31 -10.43 -10.52
N GLU A 54 16.35 -9.73 -10.10
CA GLU A 54 16.22 -8.31 -9.75
C GLU A 54 15.69 -7.50 -10.92
N GLU A 55 16.20 -7.72 -12.13
CA GLU A 55 15.76 -7.02 -13.34
C GLU A 55 14.30 -7.30 -13.67
N GLU A 56 13.87 -8.56 -13.66
CA GLU A 56 12.46 -8.92 -13.87
C GLU A 56 11.53 -8.29 -12.85
N TYR A 57 12.00 -8.12 -11.61
CA TYR A 57 11.20 -7.51 -10.56
C TYR A 57 11.13 -5.98 -10.72
N LEU A 58 12.23 -5.35 -11.12
CA LEU A 58 12.24 -3.92 -11.49
C LEU A 58 11.27 -3.66 -12.64
N ASP A 59 11.29 -4.48 -13.69
CA ASP A 59 10.38 -4.35 -14.83
C ASP A 59 8.92 -4.61 -14.46
N PHE A 60 8.66 -5.59 -13.58
CA PHE A 60 7.33 -5.82 -13.01
C PHE A 60 6.80 -4.56 -12.30
N THR A 61 7.63 -3.94 -11.46
CA THR A 61 7.27 -2.72 -10.75
C THR A 61 7.04 -1.56 -11.71
N MET A 62 7.94 -1.38 -12.68
CA MET A 62 7.80 -0.33 -13.70
C MET A 62 6.56 -0.49 -14.56
N SER A 63 6.17 -1.75 -14.88
CA SER A 63 4.91 -2.00 -15.59
C SER A 63 3.69 -1.46 -14.84
N LEU A 64 3.66 -1.55 -13.49
CA LEU A 64 2.60 -0.95 -12.70
C LEU A 64 2.65 0.57 -12.74
N PHE A 65 3.81 1.17 -12.46
CA PHE A 65 3.94 2.64 -12.39
C PHE A 65 3.61 3.32 -13.71
N ASN A 66 3.97 2.71 -14.84
CA ASN A 66 3.63 3.22 -16.18
C ASN A 66 2.12 3.17 -16.46
N GLU A 67 1.43 2.09 -16.07
CA GLU A 67 -0.03 2.01 -16.21
C GLU A 67 -0.75 3.04 -15.31
N LEU A 68 -0.21 3.31 -14.12
CA LEU A 68 -0.74 4.30 -13.19
C LEU A 68 -0.58 5.73 -13.72
N GLU A 69 0.37 6.01 -14.61
CA GLU A 69 0.54 7.35 -15.17
C GLU A 69 -0.71 7.87 -15.88
N ARG A 70 -1.41 7.01 -16.60
CA ARG A 70 -2.65 7.37 -17.28
C ARG A 70 -3.85 7.38 -16.32
N ALA A 71 -3.95 6.36 -15.50
CA ALA A 71 -5.14 6.11 -14.70
C ALA A 71 -5.28 7.05 -13.49
N MET A 72 -4.19 7.62 -12.99
CA MET A 72 -4.21 8.51 -11.82
C MET A 72 -4.43 9.96 -12.19
N SER A 73 -5.16 10.67 -11.31
CA SER A 73 -5.32 12.13 -11.39
C SER A 73 -3.97 12.86 -11.33
N GLN A 74 -3.95 14.13 -11.77
CA GLN A 74 -2.71 14.91 -11.83
C GLN A 74 -2.09 15.14 -10.45
N ASP A 75 -2.93 15.27 -9.42
CA ASP A 75 -2.58 15.40 -8.01
C ASP A 75 -2.59 14.07 -7.25
N GLY A 76 -2.71 12.94 -7.99
CA GLY A 76 -2.79 11.60 -7.43
C GLY A 76 -1.52 11.20 -6.67
N VAL A 77 -1.72 10.43 -5.60
CA VAL A 77 -0.65 9.97 -4.70
C VAL A 77 -0.57 8.44 -4.70
N ILE A 78 0.65 7.91 -4.72
CA ILE A 78 0.90 6.47 -4.57
C ILE A 78 1.56 6.21 -3.22
N LEU A 79 0.89 5.41 -2.38
CA LEU A 79 1.43 4.88 -1.12
C LEU A 79 1.84 3.43 -1.35
N TYR A 80 3.13 3.22 -1.53
CA TYR A 80 3.70 1.93 -1.92
C TYR A 80 4.41 1.30 -0.73
N ASN A 81 3.76 0.31 -0.10
CA ASN A 81 4.36 -0.42 1.01
C ASN A 81 5.36 -1.44 0.51
N PHE A 82 6.57 -1.43 1.05
CA PHE A 82 7.63 -2.34 0.67
C PHE A 82 8.55 -2.71 1.83
N SER A 83 9.12 -3.91 1.74
CA SER A 83 10.16 -4.38 2.64
C SER A 83 11.25 -5.09 1.84
N TYR A 84 12.36 -5.42 2.48
CA TYR A 84 13.49 -6.08 1.83
C TYR A 84 13.74 -7.48 2.37
N SER A 85 14.32 -8.34 1.54
CA SER A 85 14.88 -9.62 2.00
C SER A 85 16.24 -9.43 2.64
N ILE A 86 16.68 -10.42 3.41
CA ILE A 86 18.03 -10.42 3.99
C ILE A 86 19.08 -10.57 2.89
N GLU A 87 18.73 -11.27 1.82
CA GLU A 87 19.61 -11.60 0.69
C GLU A 87 19.78 -10.40 -0.26
N ASN A 88 18.79 -9.51 -0.33
CA ASN A 88 18.86 -8.31 -1.17
C ASN A 88 18.37 -7.07 -0.40
N PRO A 89 19.17 -6.55 0.54
CA PRO A 89 18.78 -5.38 1.34
C PRO A 89 18.83 -4.07 0.56
N SER A 90 19.45 -4.05 -0.62
CA SER A 90 19.56 -2.85 -1.47
C SER A 90 18.39 -2.70 -2.45
N LEU A 91 17.59 -3.73 -2.66
CA LEU A 91 16.47 -3.71 -3.61
C LEU A 91 15.50 -2.53 -3.40
N PRO A 92 15.12 -2.15 -2.17
CA PRO A 92 14.26 -0.99 -1.95
C PRO A 92 14.78 0.30 -2.58
N TYR A 93 16.06 0.58 -2.42
CA TYR A 93 16.68 1.80 -2.93
C TYR A 93 16.81 1.79 -4.46
N LYS A 94 17.07 0.63 -5.04
CA LYS A 94 17.10 0.44 -6.50
C LYS A 94 15.72 0.64 -7.11
N LEU A 95 14.66 0.14 -6.45
CA LEU A 95 13.28 0.35 -6.89
C LEU A 95 12.93 1.83 -6.97
N VAL A 96 13.21 2.60 -5.92
CA VAL A 96 12.98 4.05 -5.92
C VAL A 96 13.74 4.72 -7.06
N ALA A 97 15.03 4.43 -7.21
CA ALA A 97 15.86 5.02 -8.25
C ALA A 97 15.36 4.68 -9.67
N GLU A 98 14.91 3.44 -9.91
CA GLU A 98 14.36 3.05 -11.21
C GLU A 98 13.00 3.66 -11.49
N ILE A 99 12.13 3.78 -10.48
CA ILE A 99 10.85 4.48 -10.60
C ILE A 99 11.07 5.93 -11.02
N GLU A 100 11.93 6.67 -10.31
CA GLU A 100 12.22 8.07 -10.62
C GLU A 100 12.90 8.26 -11.99
N LYS A 101 13.76 7.33 -12.38
CA LYS A 101 14.48 7.38 -13.66
C LYS A 101 13.59 7.07 -14.87
N ARG A 102 12.62 6.15 -14.72
CA ARG A 102 11.87 5.56 -15.83
C ARG A 102 10.41 6.01 -15.90
N SER A 103 9.97 6.91 -15.02
CA SER A 103 8.59 7.42 -14.97
C SER A 103 8.56 8.89 -14.56
N SER A 104 7.37 9.49 -14.58
CA SER A 104 7.12 10.84 -14.05
C SER A 104 6.93 10.89 -12.54
N TRP A 105 6.96 9.74 -11.85
CA TRP A 105 6.77 9.68 -10.41
C TRP A 105 8.04 10.05 -9.64
N ARG A 106 7.87 10.81 -8.56
CA ARG A 106 8.95 11.25 -7.66
C ARG A 106 8.62 10.92 -6.23
N LEU A 107 9.60 10.44 -5.48
CA LEU A 107 9.49 10.19 -4.05
C LEU A 107 9.44 11.54 -3.31
N VAL A 108 8.35 11.80 -2.60
CA VAL A 108 8.17 13.06 -1.85
C VAL A 108 8.22 12.85 -0.34
N ASP A 109 7.96 11.64 0.14
CA ASP A 109 8.11 11.29 1.55
C ASP A 109 8.34 9.77 1.73
N THR A 110 8.82 9.40 2.90
CA THR A 110 8.99 8.02 3.34
C THR A 110 8.42 7.84 4.73
N ILE A 111 7.37 7.03 4.85
CA ILE A 111 6.76 6.67 6.13
C ILE A 111 7.38 5.36 6.60
N CYS A 112 7.76 5.33 7.88
CA CYS A 112 8.14 4.11 8.58
C CYS A 112 6.89 3.50 9.23
N TRP A 113 6.40 2.38 8.70
CA TRP A 113 5.38 1.60 9.38
C TRP A 113 6.03 0.72 10.45
N GLU A 114 5.96 1.14 11.73
CA GLU A 114 6.41 0.35 12.87
C GLU A 114 5.34 -0.69 13.25
N LYS A 115 5.71 -1.97 13.15
CA LYS A 115 4.82 -3.08 13.49
C LYS A 115 4.73 -3.27 14.99
N THR A 116 3.54 -3.12 15.56
CA THR A 116 3.33 -3.29 17.02
C THR A 116 3.49 -4.75 17.46
N CYS A 117 3.25 -5.71 16.57
CA CYS A 117 3.38 -7.16 16.78
C CYS A 117 4.54 -7.75 15.97
N GLY A 118 5.67 -7.04 15.88
CA GLY A 118 6.87 -7.56 15.20
C GLY A 118 7.35 -8.85 15.86
N LEU A 119 7.39 -9.95 15.08
CA LEU A 119 7.91 -11.22 15.58
C LEU A 119 9.45 -11.15 15.65
N PRO A 120 10.04 -11.36 16.83
CA PRO A 120 11.49 -11.47 16.92
C PRO A 120 11.98 -12.71 16.16
N PHE A 121 13.19 -12.63 15.60
CA PHE A 121 13.83 -13.77 14.96
C PHE A 121 15.06 -14.23 15.80
N PRO A 122 14.82 -14.86 16.95
CA PRO A 122 15.88 -15.18 17.90
C PRO A 122 16.87 -16.25 17.39
N ALA A 123 16.47 -17.03 16.40
CA ALA A 123 17.34 -18.05 15.79
C ALA A 123 18.44 -17.46 14.89
N ASN A 124 18.40 -16.15 14.58
CA ASN A 124 19.43 -15.51 13.80
C ASN A 124 20.42 -14.75 14.72
N LYS A 125 21.61 -15.30 14.86
CA LYS A 125 22.67 -14.76 15.71
C LYS A 125 23.27 -13.43 15.21
N TYR A 126 23.19 -13.16 13.89
CA TYR A 126 23.96 -12.12 13.24
C TYR A 126 23.12 -10.97 12.67
N ARG A 127 21.80 -11.05 12.72
CA ARG A 127 20.90 -10.07 12.10
C ARG A 127 19.88 -9.54 13.09
N LEU A 128 19.56 -8.27 12.95
CA LEU A 128 18.48 -7.67 13.70
C LEU A 128 17.12 -8.22 13.28
N SER A 129 16.19 -8.33 14.23
CA SER A 129 14.78 -8.57 13.92
C SER A 129 14.17 -7.31 13.32
N ARG A 130 13.52 -7.47 12.18
CA ARG A 130 12.91 -6.34 11.47
C ARG A 130 11.53 -6.03 12.05
N LYS A 131 11.34 -4.80 12.45
CA LYS A 131 10.13 -4.33 13.11
C LYS A 131 9.35 -3.29 12.30
N TRP A 132 9.87 -2.86 11.16
CA TRP A 132 9.26 -1.84 10.36
C TRP A 132 9.38 -2.13 8.85
N GLU A 133 8.54 -1.46 8.07
CA GLU A 133 8.55 -1.48 6.61
C GLU A 133 8.44 -0.05 6.07
N PHE A 134 8.88 0.14 4.83
CA PHE A 134 8.71 1.39 4.11
C PHE A 134 7.26 1.54 3.63
N ILE A 135 6.74 2.76 3.67
CA ILE A 135 5.65 3.20 2.81
C ILE A 135 6.17 4.42 2.08
N TRP A 136 6.48 4.25 0.82
CA TRP A 136 6.94 5.34 -0.03
C TRP A 136 5.77 6.13 -0.56
N VAL A 137 5.89 7.44 -0.53
CA VAL A 137 4.90 8.39 -1.01
C VAL A 137 5.42 8.99 -2.30
N PHE A 138 4.75 8.68 -3.41
CA PHE A 138 5.09 9.24 -4.71
C PHE A 138 4.00 10.19 -5.18
N CYS A 139 4.39 11.29 -5.79
CA CYS A 139 3.55 12.16 -6.61
C CYS A 139 4.17 12.36 -7.99
N ARG A 140 3.46 13.00 -8.91
CA ARG A 140 4.03 13.37 -10.20
C ARG A 140 5.08 14.47 -10.04
N GLU A 141 6.13 14.43 -10.87
CA GLU A 141 7.15 15.48 -10.95
C GLU A 141 6.55 16.86 -11.12
N SER A 142 5.53 16.97 -11.98
CA SER A 142 4.80 18.23 -12.21
C SER A 142 4.03 18.75 -11.00
N HIS A 143 3.87 17.94 -9.96
CA HIS A 143 3.10 18.28 -8.76
C HIS A 143 3.97 18.45 -7.50
N ILE A 144 5.27 18.25 -7.57
CA ILE A 144 6.17 18.33 -6.40
C ILE A 144 6.03 19.67 -5.67
N ASP A 145 6.09 20.77 -6.39
CA ASP A 145 6.04 22.12 -5.79
C ASP A 145 4.68 22.44 -5.16
N ASN A 146 3.64 21.72 -5.55
CA ASN A 146 2.27 21.87 -5.05
C ASN A 146 1.86 20.68 -4.15
N PHE A 147 2.77 19.75 -3.88
CA PHE A 147 2.47 18.61 -3.01
C PHE A 147 2.27 19.09 -1.58
N PHE A 148 1.09 18.85 -1.03
CA PHE A 148 0.78 19.19 0.35
C PHE A 148 -0.18 18.15 0.95
N ILE A 149 -0.18 18.09 2.27
CA ILE A 149 -1.10 17.30 3.07
C ILE A 149 -2.05 18.25 3.77
N ASP A 150 -3.36 18.06 3.61
CA ASP A 150 -4.35 18.79 4.41
C ASP A 150 -4.32 18.28 5.86
N LYS A 151 -3.59 18.99 6.69
CA LYS A 151 -3.46 18.63 8.11
C LYS A 151 -4.68 19.01 8.94
N GLY A 152 -5.62 19.79 8.38
CA GLY A 152 -6.71 20.38 9.16
C GLY A 152 -6.23 21.31 10.29
N ILE A 153 -7.12 22.14 10.78
CA ILE A 153 -6.82 23.09 11.87
C ILE A 153 -6.97 22.37 13.22
N SER A 154 -5.91 22.40 14.02
CA SER A 154 -5.92 21.89 15.39
C SER A 154 -6.52 22.90 16.38
N LYS A 155 -6.08 24.17 16.26
CA LYS A 155 -6.58 25.28 17.07
C LYS A 155 -6.25 26.62 16.46
N VAL A 156 -6.98 27.64 16.87
CA VAL A 156 -6.66 29.05 16.60
C VAL A 156 -6.37 29.73 17.92
N SER A 157 -5.29 30.49 18.02
CA SER A 157 -4.94 31.24 19.24
C SER A 157 -5.91 32.40 19.40
N GLU A 158 -6.64 32.45 20.49
CA GLU A 158 -7.54 33.57 20.81
C GLU A 158 -6.80 34.90 20.98
N LYS A 159 -5.53 34.89 21.42
CA LYS A 159 -4.72 36.07 21.66
C LYS A 159 -4.12 36.69 20.41
N THR A 160 -3.74 35.85 19.43
CA THR A 160 -2.93 36.29 18.27
C THR A 160 -3.56 35.99 16.93
N GLY A 161 -4.65 35.19 16.88
CA GLY A 161 -5.21 34.70 15.64
C GLY A 161 -4.36 33.63 14.94
N GLN A 162 -3.23 33.21 15.55
CA GLN A 162 -2.33 32.20 14.99
C GLN A 162 -3.06 30.88 14.79
N ILE A 163 -3.02 30.31 13.57
CA ILE A 163 -3.55 29.00 13.24
C ILE A 163 -2.47 27.94 13.52
N TYR A 164 -2.88 26.89 14.20
CA TYR A 164 -2.08 25.67 14.42
C TYR A 164 -2.74 24.51 13.73
N TYR A 165 -1.95 23.68 13.03
CA TYR A 165 -2.41 22.51 12.31
C TYR A 165 -2.17 21.23 13.10
N ASN A 166 -2.89 20.17 12.78
CA ASN A 166 -2.62 18.84 13.32
C ASN A 166 -1.20 18.40 12.95
N VAL A 167 -0.59 17.61 13.84
CA VAL A 167 0.77 17.09 13.64
C VAL A 167 0.67 15.63 13.22
N TYR A 168 1.19 15.32 12.05
CA TYR A 168 1.39 13.96 11.59
C TYR A 168 2.88 13.65 11.53
N TYR A 169 3.23 12.45 11.96
CA TYR A 169 4.61 11.97 11.92
C TYR A 169 4.78 10.96 10.80
N ASN A 170 5.97 10.91 10.23
CA ASN A 170 6.32 9.89 9.23
C ASN A 170 6.69 8.53 9.87
N ILE A 171 6.25 8.29 11.10
CA ILE A 171 6.27 6.99 11.79
C ILE A 171 4.85 6.65 12.19
N ILE A 172 4.29 5.58 11.60
CA ILE A 172 2.97 5.07 11.93
C ILE A 172 3.10 3.74 12.64
N LYS A 173 2.50 3.61 13.83
CA LYS A 173 2.46 2.36 14.60
C LYS A 173 1.15 1.64 14.35
N ALA A 174 1.21 0.48 13.72
CA ALA A 174 0.03 -0.34 13.45
C ALA A 174 0.34 -1.83 13.58
N LYS A 175 -0.72 -2.63 13.78
CA LYS A 175 -0.61 -4.09 13.79
C LYS A 175 -0.22 -4.63 12.41
N ASN A 176 0.33 -5.84 12.38
CA ASN A 176 0.68 -6.52 11.13
C ASN A 176 -0.57 -6.94 10.33
N ASN A 177 -1.68 -7.20 11.01
CA ASN A 177 -2.95 -7.66 10.43
C ASN A 177 -4.11 -7.38 11.37
N ASP A 178 -5.33 -7.53 10.90
CA ASP A 178 -6.54 -7.26 11.68
C ASP A 178 -6.96 -8.40 12.63
N CYS A 179 -6.55 -9.61 12.41
CA CYS A 179 -6.81 -10.83 13.20
C CYS A 179 -6.27 -12.04 12.45
N ALA A 180 -6.62 -13.27 12.89
CA ALA A 180 -6.17 -14.51 12.28
C ALA A 180 -6.21 -14.43 10.74
N THR A 181 -5.04 -14.19 10.15
CA THR A 181 -4.87 -14.18 8.69
C THR A 181 -5.13 -15.58 8.16
N PRO A 182 -5.95 -15.73 7.13
CA PRO A 182 -6.08 -17.02 6.47
C PRO A 182 -4.73 -17.44 5.93
N LYS A 183 -4.51 -18.75 5.83
CA LYS A 183 -3.28 -19.32 5.24
C LYS A 183 -3.03 -18.87 3.78
N LEU A 184 -4.05 -18.30 3.15
CA LEU A 184 -4.03 -17.79 1.77
C LEU A 184 -3.06 -16.63 1.54
N ASN A 185 -2.88 -15.75 2.55
CA ASN A 185 -1.95 -14.61 2.46
C ASN A 185 -1.39 -14.30 3.84
N GLN A 186 -0.08 -14.45 4.00
CA GLN A 186 0.62 -14.18 5.26
C GLN A 186 1.29 -12.79 5.29
N ALA A 187 1.23 -12.06 4.18
CA ALA A 187 1.87 -10.76 4.01
C ALA A 187 0.81 -9.64 3.94
N THR A 188 0.02 -9.49 5.01
CA THR A 188 -1.02 -8.46 5.10
C THR A 188 -0.60 -7.34 6.03
N PHE A 189 -1.22 -6.17 5.87
CA PHE A 189 -1.20 -5.07 6.85
C PHE A 189 -2.58 -4.95 7.52
N SER A 190 -2.71 -4.10 8.54
CA SER A 190 -3.99 -3.90 9.22
C SER A 190 -4.84 -2.83 8.54
N SER A 191 -6.16 -2.95 8.63
CA SER A 191 -7.07 -1.91 8.15
C SER A 191 -6.91 -0.59 8.91
N GLN A 192 -6.39 -0.62 10.15
CA GLN A 192 -6.07 0.60 10.90
C GLN A 192 -4.94 1.38 10.22
N LEU A 193 -3.92 0.71 9.70
CA LEU A 193 -2.87 1.39 8.91
C LEU A 193 -3.46 2.13 7.71
N VAL A 194 -4.43 1.52 7.01
CA VAL A 194 -5.11 2.15 5.89
C VAL A 194 -5.90 3.38 6.34
N VAL A 195 -6.61 3.30 7.48
CA VAL A 195 -7.32 4.46 8.05
C VAL A 195 -6.35 5.59 8.37
N ASP A 196 -5.22 5.28 9.00
CA ASP A 196 -4.21 6.29 9.35
C ASP A 196 -3.63 6.96 8.10
N LEU A 197 -3.37 6.19 7.04
CA LEU A 197 -2.92 6.72 5.74
C LEU A 197 -3.99 7.56 5.06
N LEU A 198 -5.25 7.14 5.12
CA LEU A 198 -6.38 7.92 4.59
C LEU A 198 -6.60 9.22 5.35
N ASN A 199 -6.36 9.25 6.66
CA ASN A 199 -6.43 10.48 7.44
C ASN A 199 -5.43 11.54 6.94
N ILE A 200 -4.27 11.09 6.46
CA ILE A 200 -3.20 11.96 5.97
C ILE A 200 -3.41 12.32 4.48
N TYR A 201 -3.62 11.32 3.63
CA TYR A 201 -3.57 11.46 2.16
C TYR A 201 -4.93 11.30 1.48
N GLY A 202 -5.97 10.83 2.16
CA GLY A 202 -7.27 10.55 1.56
C GLY A 202 -8.13 11.81 1.43
N GLY A 203 -8.95 11.85 0.38
CA GLY A 203 -10.04 12.81 0.22
C GLY A 203 -11.37 12.30 0.79
N TRP A 204 -12.39 13.14 0.74
CA TRP A 204 -13.72 12.87 1.27
C TRP A 204 -14.70 12.42 0.19
N GLY A 205 -15.59 11.51 0.57
CA GLY A 205 -16.74 11.11 -0.24
C GLY A 205 -16.43 10.04 -1.28
N GLU A 206 -17.49 9.58 -1.93
CA GLU A 206 -17.43 8.46 -2.88
C GLU A 206 -16.77 8.82 -4.23
N ASP A 207 -16.63 10.09 -4.54
CA ASP A 207 -15.93 10.58 -5.73
C ASP A 207 -14.40 10.48 -5.58
N PHE A 208 -13.90 10.32 -4.35
CA PHE A 208 -12.48 10.06 -4.11
C PHE A 208 -12.21 8.56 -4.25
N ILE A 209 -11.46 8.20 -5.29
CA ILE A 209 -11.20 6.81 -5.66
C ILE A 209 -9.86 6.34 -5.12
N VAL A 210 -9.91 5.35 -4.22
CA VAL A 210 -8.75 4.58 -3.76
C VAL A 210 -8.62 3.32 -4.59
N TYR A 211 -7.41 3.02 -5.07
CA TYR A 211 -7.13 1.83 -5.84
C TYR A 211 -6.03 0.98 -5.17
N ASP A 212 -6.25 -0.33 -5.10
CA ASP A 212 -5.23 -1.30 -4.70
C ASP A 212 -5.02 -2.34 -5.81
N PRO A 213 -3.90 -2.27 -6.55
CA PRO A 213 -3.57 -3.22 -7.62
C PRO A 213 -3.27 -4.65 -7.14
N PHE A 214 -3.09 -4.85 -5.83
CA PHE A 214 -2.80 -6.15 -5.20
C PHE A 214 -3.64 -6.33 -3.93
N MET A 215 -4.98 -6.30 -4.11
CA MET A 215 -5.97 -6.22 -3.02
C MET A 215 -5.85 -7.36 -1.99
N GLY A 216 -5.42 -8.54 -2.41
CA GLY A 216 -5.28 -9.69 -1.53
C GLY A 216 -6.59 -10.00 -0.80
N THR A 217 -6.50 -10.07 0.52
CA THR A 217 -7.64 -10.37 1.41
C THR A 217 -8.52 -9.16 1.75
N GLY A 218 -8.44 -8.06 0.98
CA GLY A 218 -9.36 -6.92 1.07
C GLY A 218 -9.06 -5.92 2.20
N THR A 219 -7.84 -5.84 2.69
CA THR A 219 -7.51 -4.96 3.82
C THR A 219 -7.70 -3.48 3.48
N THR A 220 -7.30 -3.06 2.29
CA THR A 220 -7.48 -1.68 1.81
C THR A 220 -8.97 -1.34 1.73
N ALA A 221 -9.80 -2.23 1.20
CA ALA A 221 -11.25 -2.06 1.14
C ALA A 221 -11.89 -1.90 2.53
N VAL A 222 -11.51 -2.75 3.49
CA VAL A 222 -11.99 -2.64 4.88
C VAL A 222 -11.53 -1.34 5.53
N GLY A 223 -10.30 -0.88 5.26
CA GLY A 223 -9.82 0.41 5.74
C GLY A 223 -10.62 1.58 5.20
N CYS A 224 -10.97 1.56 3.90
CA CYS A 224 -11.84 2.57 3.30
C CYS A 224 -13.25 2.59 3.95
N LEU A 225 -13.81 1.42 4.25
CA LEU A 225 -15.10 1.32 4.96
C LEU A 225 -15.02 1.86 6.40
N LYS A 226 -13.91 1.66 7.10
CA LYS A 226 -13.69 2.16 8.47
C LYS A 226 -13.41 3.66 8.50
N SER A 227 -12.84 4.22 7.45
CA SER A 227 -12.50 5.64 7.40
C SER A 227 -13.74 6.52 7.48
N GLU A 228 -13.67 7.59 8.27
CA GLU A 228 -14.71 8.63 8.31
C GLU A 228 -14.86 9.35 6.96
N LYS A 229 -13.81 9.39 6.17
CA LYS A 229 -13.81 10.04 4.84
C LYS A 229 -14.66 9.32 3.80
N LYS A 230 -14.95 8.00 4.01
CA LYS A 230 -15.81 7.18 3.13
C LYS A 230 -15.45 7.23 1.64
N PRO A 231 -14.18 7.08 1.26
CA PRO A 231 -13.82 7.02 -0.16
C PRO A 231 -14.37 5.76 -0.84
N SER A 232 -14.51 5.81 -2.16
CA SER A 232 -14.68 4.57 -2.94
C SER A 232 -13.38 3.80 -3.01
N CYS A 233 -13.47 2.47 -3.08
CA CYS A 233 -12.29 1.62 -3.21
C CYS A 233 -12.50 0.57 -4.29
N ILE A 234 -11.51 0.46 -5.18
CA ILE A 234 -11.44 -0.58 -6.21
C ILE A 234 -10.16 -1.38 -5.99
N GLY A 235 -10.25 -2.68 -6.08
CA GLY A 235 -9.09 -3.55 -5.95
C GLY A 235 -9.01 -4.62 -7.01
N SER A 236 -7.79 -4.92 -7.44
CA SER A 236 -7.48 -6.04 -8.34
C SER A 236 -6.83 -7.17 -7.55
N GLU A 237 -7.27 -8.39 -7.79
CA GLU A 237 -6.69 -9.59 -7.21
C GLU A 237 -6.80 -10.77 -8.18
N ILE A 238 -5.71 -11.44 -8.48
CA ILE A 238 -5.67 -12.57 -9.40
C ILE A 238 -6.16 -13.89 -8.77
N SER A 239 -6.03 -14.01 -7.45
CA SER A 239 -6.47 -15.18 -6.70
C SER A 239 -7.97 -15.10 -6.41
N LYS A 240 -8.73 -16.01 -7.04
CA LYS A 240 -10.17 -16.14 -6.78
C LYS A 240 -10.47 -16.40 -5.29
N ALA A 241 -9.66 -17.23 -4.64
CA ALA A 241 -9.82 -17.55 -3.22
C ALA A 241 -9.64 -16.33 -2.32
N GLN A 242 -8.68 -15.45 -2.65
CA GLN A 242 -8.49 -14.19 -1.92
C GLN A 242 -9.61 -13.19 -2.20
N CYS A 243 -10.11 -13.11 -3.44
CA CYS A 243 -11.28 -12.30 -3.77
C CYS A 243 -12.52 -12.72 -2.97
N ASP A 244 -12.83 -14.02 -2.96
CA ASP A 244 -13.98 -14.55 -2.22
C ASP A 244 -13.88 -14.25 -0.73
N TYR A 245 -12.69 -14.40 -0.15
CA TYR A 245 -12.44 -14.05 1.23
C TYR A 245 -12.59 -12.54 1.48
N ALA A 246 -12.08 -11.70 0.59
CA ALA A 246 -12.22 -10.25 0.69
C ALA A 246 -13.68 -9.80 0.64
N GLU A 247 -14.47 -10.35 -0.29
CA GLU A 247 -15.90 -10.07 -0.40
C GLU A 247 -16.67 -10.48 0.86
N GLU A 248 -16.40 -11.69 1.39
CA GLU A 248 -17.04 -12.15 2.63
C GLU A 248 -16.68 -11.25 3.81
N ARG A 249 -15.44 -10.86 3.94
CA ARG A 249 -14.95 -9.94 4.97
C ARG A 249 -15.63 -8.57 4.89
N ILE A 250 -15.83 -8.05 3.68
CA ILE A 250 -16.55 -6.80 3.45
C ILE A 250 -18.03 -6.94 3.85
N LYS A 251 -18.70 -8.02 3.46
CA LYS A 251 -20.10 -8.31 3.85
C LYS A 251 -20.25 -8.37 5.36
N GLN A 252 -19.36 -9.09 6.04
CA GLN A 252 -19.38 -9.18 7.51
C GLN A 252 -19.19 -7.82 8.18
N PHE A 253 -18.33 -6.96 7.61
CA PHE A 253 -18.14 -5.61 8.13
C PHE A 253 -19.38 -4.73 7.94
N LEU A 254 -20.09 -4.85 6.83
CA LEU A 254 -21.30 -4.05 6.54
C LEU A 254 -22.54 -4.54 7.32
N ALA A 255 -22.51 -5.79 7.81
CA ALA A 255 -23.61 -6.37 8.58
C ALA A 255 -23.57 -6.04 10.09
N ASN A 256 -22.43 -5.55 10.60
CA ASN A 256 -22.21 -5.13 11.99
C ASN A 256 -22.29 -3.62 12.15
#